data_d1e10623aefffdf979bfa432bb3b2f1d
#
_entry.id   d1e10623aefffdf979bfa432bb3b2f1d
#
_cell.length_a   1.000
_cell.length_b   1.000
_cell.length_c   1.000
_cell.angle_alpha   90.00
_cell.angle_beta   90.00
_cell.angle_gamma   90.00
#
_symmetry.space_group_name_H-M   'P 1'
#
loop_
_entity.id
_entity.type
_entity.pdbx_description
1 polymer ?
#
loop_
_entity_poly.entity_id
_entity_poly.type
_entity_poly.pdbx_seq_one_letter_code
_entity_poly.pdbx_strand_id
1 'polypeptide(L)'
;DGKEMGAVELVEYLNKLGGENGIGLLDIVENRLVGMKSRGVYETPGGAILYKAINVLETITLDKESAHLKEQLAQKYADIVYNGQWFTPLREALDAFANSLAKTVTGDVKLKLYKGNMINAGVTSPFTLYDEQTASFGEDEDYNQADAAGFINLFGLSIKERAKLSKSWPKIED
;
A
#
# COMPACT_ATOMS: atom_id res chain seq x y z
N ASP A 1 -23.56 -8.15 1.87
CA ASP A 1 -24.95 -8.66 1.70
C ASP A 1 -25.11 -9.46 0.39
N GLY A 2 -24.05 -9.68 -0.39
CA GLY A 2 -24.09 -10.46 -1.63
C GLY A 2 -24.81 -9.78 -2.80
N LYS A 3 -25.15 -8.49 -2.69
CA LYS A 3 -25.73 -7.73 -3.79
C LYS A 3 -24.62 -7.18 -4.68
N GLU A 4 -24.66 -7.54 -5.96
CA GLU A 4 -23.81 -6.91 -6.97
C GLU A 4 -24.29 -5.49 -7.24
N MET A 5 -23.36 -4.53 -7.32
CA MET A 5 -23.64 -3.12 -7.54
C MET A 5 -22.75 -2.57 -8.66
N GLY A 6 -23.32 -1.67 -9.47
CA GLY A 6 -22.54 -0.87 -10.40
C GLY A 6 -21.63 0.13 -9.66
N ALA A 7 -20.61 0.64 -10.34
CA ALA A 7 -19.60 1.50 -9.72
C ALA A 7 -20.19 2.74 -9.02
N VAL A 8 -21.16 3.41 -9.65
CA VAL A 8 -21.82 4.61 -9.08
C VAL A 8 -22.63 4.22 -7.85
N GLU A 9 -23.50 3.20 -7.97
CA GLU A 9 -24.34 2.69 -6.87
C GLU A 9 -23.48 2.27 -5.67
N LEU A 10 -22.35 1.61 -5.92
CA LEU A 10 -21.42 1.19 -4.87
C LEU A 10 -20.84 2.38 -4.11
N VAL A 11 -20.36 3.43 -4.83
CA VAL A 11 -19.80 4.61 -4.19
C VAL A 11 -20.86 5.37 -3.38
N GLU A 12 -22.08 5.52 -3.91
CA GLU A 12 -23.22 6.13 -3.19
C GLU A 12 -23.57 5.36 -1.92
N TYR A 13 -23.66 4.03 -2.02
CA TYR A 13 -23.90 3.17 -0.87
C TYR A 13 -22.81 3.29 0.20
N LEU A 14 -21.54 3.25 -0.21
CA LEU A 14 -20.41 3.36 0.70
C LEU A 14 -20.29 4.77 1.30
N ASN A 15 -20.63 5.82 0.55
CA ASN A 15 -20.69 7.19 1.07
C ASN A 15 -21.71 7.30 2.20
N LYS A 16 -22.89 6.73 2.02
CA LYS A 16 -23.94 6.72 3.05
C LYS A 16 -23.46 5.95 4.29
N LEU A 17 -23.01 4.71 4.09
CA LEU A 17 -22.60 3.83 5.19
C LEU A 17 -21.38 4.39 5.95
N GLY A 18 -20.41 4.92 5.22
CA GLY A 18 -19.22 5.55 5.81
C GLY A 18 -19.55 6.84 6.55
N GLY A 19 -20.42 7.69 5.99
CA GLY A 19 -20.89 8.92 6.65
C GLY A 19 -21.60 8.65 7.96
N GLU A 20 -22.51 7.66 8.02
CA GLU A 20 -23.19 7.22 9.24
C GLU A 20 -22.21 6.76 10.34
N ASN A 21 -21.01 6.32 9.97
CA ASN A 21 -19.98 5.83 10.88
C ASN A 21 -18.83 6.83 11.09
N GLY A 22 -18.91 8.05 10.54
CA GLY A 22 -17.87 9.07 10.67
C GLY A 22 -16.58 8.74 9.94
N ILE A 23 -16.64 7.95 8.86
CA ILE A 23 -15.49 7.59 8.03
C ILE A 23 -15.19 8.67 7.00
N GLY A 24 -13.92 8.85 6.66
CA GLY A 24 -13.47 9.67 5.54
C GLY A 24 -13.42 11.18 5.81
N LEU A 25 -13.45 11.59 7.06
CA LEU A 25 -13.18 12.97 7.48
C LEU A 25 -11.67 13.21 7.54
N LEU A 26 -11.20 14.24 6.86
CA LEU A 26 -9.79 14.61 6.82
C LEU A 26 -9.64 16.12 6.96
N ASP A 27 -8.93 16.57 7.99
CA ASP A 27 -8.55 17.97 8.20
C ASP A 27 -7.03 18.07 8.06
N ILE A 28 -6.57 18.66 6.97
CA ILE A 28 -5.13 18.73 6.65
C ILE A 28 -4.69 20.12 6.23
N VAL A 29 -3.39 20.38 6.44
CA VAL A 29 -2.68 21.50 5.83
C VAL A 29 -1.87 20.95 4.65
N GLU A 30 -2.29 21.31 3.44
CA GLU A 30 -1.70 20.84 2.18
C GLU A 30 -0.78 21.88 1.54
N ASN A 31 0.10 21.42 0.66
CA ASN A 31 0.98 22.29 -0.12
C ASN A 31 0.32 22.67 -1.44
N ARG A 32 0.26 23.98 -1.74
CA ARG A 32 -0.16 24.47 -3.05
C ARG A 32 1.03 24.49 -4.03
N LEU A 33 0.75 24.29 -5.31
CA LEU A 33 1.76 24.37 -6.38
C LEU A 33 2.52 25.71 -6.36
N VAL A 34 1.84 26.79 -5.98
CA VAL A 34 2.42 28.13 -5.87
C VAL A 34 3.21 28.39 -4.59
N GLY A 35 3.52 27.35 -3.82
CA GLY A 35 4.43 27.40 -2.67
C GLY A 35 3.80 27.77 -1.33
N MET A 36 2.52 28.15 -1.29
CA MET A 36 1.83 28.40 -0.01
C MET A 36 1.19 27.14 0.54
N LYS A 37 0.91 27.14 1.85
CA LYS A 37 0.10 26.12 2.51
C LYS A 37 -1.35 26.58 2.64
N SER A 38 -2.28 25.63 2.51
CA SER A 38 -3.70 25.89 2.75
C SER A 38 -4.29 24.74 3.58
N ARG A 39 -5.24 25.07 4.47
CA ARG A 39 -6.00 24.06 5.21
C ARG A 39 -7.24 23.66 4.42
N GLY A 40 -7.47 22.37 4.31
CA GLY A 40 -8.69 21.80 3.74
C GLY A 40 -9.33 20.81 4.68
N VAL A 41 -10.67 20.80 4.70
CA VAL A 41 -11.45 19.74 5.36
C VAL A 41 -12.22 19.01 4.28
N TYR A 42 -12.02 17.71 4.21
CA TYR A 42 -12.56 16.85 3.17
C TYR A 42 -13.43 15.75 3.77
N GLU A 43 -14.46 15.36 3.02
CA GLU A 43 -15.33 14.22 3.33
C GLU A 43 -15.35 13.27 2.13
N THR A 44 -14.73 12.11 2.27
CA THR A 44 -14.62 11.09 1.21
C THR A 44 -14.91 9.69 1.74
N PRO A 45 -16.08 9.43 2.34
CA PRO A 45 -16.34 8.16 3.05
C PRO A 45 -16.19 6.93 2.17
N GLY A 46 -16.86 6.90 1.02
CA GLY A 46 -16.81 5.76 0.10
C GLY A 46 -15.42 5.55 -0.50
N GLY A 47 -14.75 6.64 -0.89
CA GLY A 47 -13.37 6.57 -1.38
C GLY A 47 -12.41 6.01 -0.33
N ALA A 48 -12.54 6.45 0.92
CA ALA A 48 -11.70 5.97 2.02
C ALA A 48 -11.92 4.46 2.28
N ILE A 49 -13.18 3.97 2.21
CA ILE A 49 -13.50 2.55 2.37
C ILE A 49 -12.91 1.72 1.24
N LEU A 50 -13.09 2.15 -0.02
CA LEU A 50 -12.54 1.45 -1.19
C LEU A 50 -11.02 1.41 -1.16
N TYR A 51 -10.38 2.54 -0.83
CA TYR A 51 -8.92 2.61 -0.70
C TYR A 51 -8.40 1.66 0.38
N LYS A 52 -9.07 1.62 1.54
CA LYS A 52 -8.73 0.68 2.61
C LYS A 52 -8.88 -0.78 2.16
N ALA A 53 -9.96 -1.11 1.44
CA ALA A 53 -10.20 -2.47 0.96
C ALA A 53 -9.14 -2.91 -0.05
N ILE A 54 -8.78 -2.04 -1.02
CA ILE A 54 -7.72 -2.30 -2.00
C ILE A 54 -6.38 -2.51 -1.30
N ASN A 55 -6.01 -1.63 -0.36
CA ASN A 55 -4.76 -1.78 0.38
C ASN A 55 -4.69 -3.10 1.16
N VAL A 56 -5.81 -3.57 1.72
CA VAL A 56 -5.86 -4.86 2.40
C VAL A 56 -5.64 -6.02 1.41
N LEU A 57 -6.25 -5.98 0.22
CA LEU A 57 -6.02 -6.98 -0.83
C LEU A 57 -4.56 -6.98 -1.31
N GLU A 58 -3.98 -5.82 -1.53
CA GLU A 58 -2.59 -5.67 -1.98
C GLU A 58 -1.59 -6.32 -1.01
N THR A 59 -1.88 -6.31 0.29
CA THR A 59 -0.99 -6.95 1.29
C THR A 59 -0.85 -8.45 1.10
N ILE A 60 -1.83 -9.11 0.48
CA ILE A 60 -1.82 -10.56 0.28
C ILE A 60 -1.61 -10.97 -1.18
N THR A 61 -1.69 -10.04 -2.13
CA THR A 61 -1.64 -10.35 -3.58
C THR A 61 -0.43 -9.77 -4.30
N LEU A 62 0.26 -8.78 -3.73
CA LEU A 62 1.46 -8.21 -4.30
C LEU A 62 2.70 -8.69 -3.57
N ASP A 63 3.77 -8.96 -4.34
CA ASP A 63 5.09 -9.17 -3.79
C ASP A 63 5.66 -7.86 -3.22
N LYS A 64 6.67 -7.99 -2.36
CA LYS A 64 7.30 -6.88 -1.65
C LYS A 64 7.80 -5.77 -2.58
N GLU A 65 8.51 -6.13 -3.64
CA GLU A 65 9.16 -5.14 -4.53
C GLU A 65 8.10 -4.38 -5.34
N SER A 66 7.06 -5.08 -5.82
CA SER A 66 5.92 -4.48 -6.51
C SER A 66 5.14 -3.52 -5.61
N ALA A 67 4.86 -3.92 -4.39
CA ALA A 67 4.15 -3.09 -3.41
C ALA A 67 4.95 -1.82 -3.06
N HIS A 68 6.23 -1.93 -2.76
CA HIS A 68 7.08 -0.79 -2.41
C HIS A 68 7.25 0.19 -3.58
N LEU A 69 7.45 -0.32 -4.81
CA LEU A 69 7.55 0.55 -5.98
C LEU A 69 6.23 1.28 -6.25
N LYS A 70 5.10 0.59 -6.09
CA LYS A 70 3.77 1.20 -6.22
C LYS A 70 3.59 2.37 -5.25
N GLU A 71 3.97 2.21 -3.99
CA GLU A 71 3.88 3.28 -2.99
C GLU A 71 4.73 4.51 -3.37
N GLN A 72 5.96 4.30 -3.86
CA GLN A 72 6.82 5.38 -4.32
C GLN A 72 6.22 6.13 -5.52
N LEU A 73 5.68 5.39 -6.49
CA LEU A 73 5.06 5.96 -7.69
C LEU A 73 3.71 6.62 -7.41
N ALA A 74 2.99 6.20 -6.36
CA ALA A 74 1.72 6.78 -5.96
C ALA A 74 1.85 8.27 -5.61
N GLN A 75 2.94 8.67 -4.94
CA GLN A 75 3.21 10.08 -4.67
C GLN A 75 3.39 10.87 -5.96
N LYS A 76 4.14 10.32 -6.92
CA LYS A 76 4.33 10.99 -8.23
C LYS A 76 3.02 11.07 -9.02
N TYR A 77 2.20 10.05 -8.94
CA TYR A 77 0.87 10.05 -9.55
C TYR A 77 -0.02 11.14 -8.95
N ALA A 78 -0.02 11.28 -7.63
CA ALA A 78 -0.76 12.33 -6.93
C ALA A 78 -0.33 13.73 -7.38
N ASP A 79 0.99 13.99 -7.52
CA ASP A 79 1.51 15.27 -8.04
C ASP A 79 0.99 15.57 -9.44
N ILE A 80 0.99 14.58 -10.33
CA ILE A 80 0.51 14.72 -11.72
C ILE A 80 -0.97 15.09 -11.75
N VAL A 81 -1.79 14.39 -10.96
CA VAL A 81 -3.24 14.65 -10.86
C VAL A 81 -3.50 16.05 -10.28
N TYR A 82 -2.82 16.36 -9.16
CA TYR A 82 -2.97 17.64 -8.49
C TYR A 82 -2.56 18.84 -9.38
N ASN A 83 -1.49 18.68 -10.16
CA ASN A 83 -0.97 19.69 -11.06
C ASN A 83 -1.74 19.79 -12.40
N GLY A 84 -2.83 19.05 -12.57
CA GLY A 84 -3.64 19.07 -13.80
C GLY A 84 -2.94 18.44 -15.02
N GLN A 85 -1.95 17.61 -14.82
CA GLN A 85 -1.14 16.96 -15.87
C GLN A 85 -1.78 15.64 -16.35
N TRP A 86 -3.11 15.59 -16.42
CA TRP A 86 -3.88 14.38 -16.73
C TRP A 86 -3.58 13.80 -18.11
N PHE A 87 -3.32 14.64 -19.11
CA PHE A 87 -3.10 14.24 -20.51
C PHE A 87 -1.63 14.08 -20.88
N THR A 88 -0.79 13.63 -19.93
CA THR A 88 0.64 13.46 -20.16
C THR A 88 1.01 12.00 -20.37
N PRO A 89 2.05 11.69 -21.20
CA PRO A 89 2.56 10.34 -21.35
C PRO A 89 3.00 9.71 -20.03
N LEU A 90 3.48 10.51 -19.07
CA LEU A 90 3.89 10.03 -17.75
C LEU A 90 2.68 9.47 -16.97
N ARG A 91 1.53 10.16 -17.00
CA ARG A 91 0.31 9.65 -16.37
C ARG A 91 -0.12 8.32 -17.01
N GLU A 92 -0.08 8.23 -18.33
CA GLU A 92 -0.44 7.01 -19.07
C GLU A 92 0.51 5.84 -18.74
N ALA A 93 1.81 6.09 -18.62
CA ALA A 93 2.78 5.07 -18.22
C ALA A 93 2.53 4.57 -16.78
N LEU A 94 2.20 5.47 -15.85
CA LEU A 94 1.87 5.11 -14.48
C LEU A 94 0.54 4.34 -14.39
N ASP A 95 -0.45 4.69 -15.21
CA ASP A 95 -1.69 3.91 -15.33
C ASP A 95 -1.41 2.49 -15.83
N ALA A 96 -0.57 2.34 -16.85
CA ALA A 96 -0.22 1.04 -17.38
C ALA A 96 0.49 0.17 -16.33
N PHE A 97 1.39 0.77 -15.55
CA PHE A 97 2.04 0.11 -14.42
C PHE A 97 1.03 -0.33 -13.36
N ALA A 98 0.17 0.59 -12.88
CA ALA A 98 -0.82 0.29 -11.85
C ALA A 98 -1.83 -0.78 -12.33
N ASN A 99 -2.32 -0.67 -13.55
CA ASN A 99 -3.23 -1.63 -14.16
C ASN A 99 -2.60 -3.02 -14.34
N SER A 100 -1.28 -3.08 -14.56
CA SER A 100 -0.56 -4.35 -14.62
C SER A 100 -0.56 -5.06 -13.27
N LEU A 101 -0.29 -4.35 -12.19
CA LEU A 101 -0.32 -4.90 -10.82
C LEU A 101 -1.74 -5.26 -10.37
N ALA A 102 -2.73 -4.46 -10.75
CA ALA A 102 -4.12 -4.65 -10.35
C ALA A 102 -4.76 -5.95 -10.85
N LYS A 103 -4.16 -6.64 -11.82
CA LYS A 103 -4.69 -7.89 -12.40
C LYS A 103 -4.90 -9.00 -11.36
N THR A 104 -4.09 -9.02 -10.32
CA THR A 104 -4.17 -10.00 -9.24
C THR A 104 -4.79 -9.42 -7.96
N VAL A 105 -5.05 -8.11 -7.91
CA VAL A 105 -5.65 -7.43 -6.75
C VAL A 105 -7.17 -7.59 -6.80
N THR A 106 -7.64 -8.80 -6.55
CA THR A 106 -9.07 -9.14 -6.51
C THR A 106 -9.34 -10.14 -5.37
N GLY A 107 -10.53 -10.08 -4.79
CA GLY A 107 -10.91 -10.95 -3.68
C GLY A 107 -12.01 -10.34 -2.82
N ASP A 108 -12.24 -10.96 -1.68
CA ASP A 108 -13.24 -10.52 -0.71
C ASP A 108 -12.54 -9.85 0.48
N VAL A 109 -13.02 -8.64 0.84
CA VAL A 109 -12.54 -7.91 2.01
C VAL A 109 -13.72 -7.62 2.94
N LYS A 110 -13.58 -8.01 4.18
CA LYS A 110 -14.54 -7.70 5.24
C LYS A 110 -14.01 -6.57 6.11
N LEU A 111 -14.65 -5.42 6.05
CA LEU A 111 -14.35 -4.27 6.90
C LEU A 111 -15.44 -4.05 7.92
N LYS A 112 -15.04 -3.80 9.17
CA LYS A 112 -15.94 -3.33 10.23
C LYS A 112 -15.76 -1.81 10.37
N LEU A 113 -16.84 -1.07 10.13
CA LEU A 113 -16.89 0.37 10.33
C LEU A 113 -17.43 0.67 11.74
N TYR A 114 -16.71 1.48 12.50
CA TYR A 114 -17.13 1.82 13.86
C TYR A 114 -16.50 3.11 14.36
N LYS A 115 -17.29 4.12 14.62
CA LYS A 115 -16.88 5.40 15.24
C LYS A 115 -15.61 5.98 14.62
N GLY A 116 -15.62 6.22 13.31
CA GLY A 116 -14.50 6.78 12.57
C GLY A 116 -13.39 5.80 12.21
N ASN A 117 -13.50 4.51 12.59
CA ASN A 117 -12.47 3.51 12.34
C ASN A 117 -12.92 2.49 11.28
N MET A 118 -11.96 2.04 10.49
CA MET A 118 -12.09 0.94 9.53
C MET A 118 -11.19 -0.20 9.96
N ILE A 119 -11.78 -1.26 10.50
CA ILE A 119 -11.06 -2.42 11.04
C ILE A 119 -11.11 -3.54 9.99
N ASN A 120 -9.96 -4.08 9.60
CA ASN A 120 -9.91 -5.29 8.78
C ASN A 120 -10.42 -6.47 9.61
N ALA A 121 -11.50 -7.10 9.15
CA ALA A 121 -12.14 -8.25 9.79
C ALA A 121 -11.97 -9.54 8.97
N GLY A 122 -11.24 -9.49 7.87
CA GLY A 122 -10.92 -10.65 7.03
C GLY A 122 -10.67 -10.26 5.57
N VAL A 123 -9.83 -11.03 4.93
CA VAL A 123 -9.50 -10.89 3.50
C VAL A 123 -9.23 -12.27 2.90
N THR A 124 -9.72 -12.49 1.68
CA THR A 124 -9.40 -13.68 0.88
C THR A 124 -9.20 -13.30 -0.56
N SER A 125 -8.31 -14.02 -1.25
CA SER A 125 -8.06 -13.82 -2.69
C SER A 125 -7.65 -15.15 -3.33
N PRO A 126 -8.09 -15.43 -4.56
CA PRO A 126 -7.57 -16.57 -5.33
C PRO A 126 -6.11 -16.37 -5.78
N PHE A 127 -5.58 -15.15 -5.67
CA PHE A 127 -4.20 -14.79 -6.02
C PHE A 127 -3.34 -14.51 -4.78
N THR A 128 -3.75 -15.02 -3.61
CA THR A 128 -2.99 -14.80 -2.37
C THR A 128 -1.58 -15.40 -2.48
N LEU A 129 -0.59 -14.63 -2.02
CA LEU A 129 0.79 -15.06 -1.79
C LEU A 129 1.02 -15.48 -0.32
N TYR A 130 0.00 -15.29 0.53
CA TYR A 130 0.06 -15.69 1.93
C TYR A 130 -0.39 -17.13 2.09
N ASP A 131 0.49 -17.94 2.66
CA ASP A 131 0.23 -19.28 3.10
C ASP A 131 0.51 -19.37 4.60
N GLU A 132 -0.51 -19.72 5.38
CA GLU A 132 -0.42 -19.79 6.83
C GLU A 132 0.56 -20.87 7.28
N GLN A 133 0.69 -21.97 6.52
CA GLN A 133 1.61 -23.06 6.83
C GLN A 133 3.06 -22.60 6.68
N THR A 134 3.39 -21.97 5.55
CA THR A 134 4.74 -21.45 5.27
C THR A 134 5.10 -20.22 6.12
N ALA A 135 4.12 -19.44 6.57
CA ALA A 135 4.33 -18.23 7.37
C ALA A 135 4.28 -18.44 8.88
N SER A 136 4.22 -19.69 9.34
CA SER A 136 4.18 -20.03 10.76
C SER A 136 5.52 -19.69 11.45
N PHE A 137 5.44 -19.20 12.71
CA PHE A 137 6.61 -19.06 13.58
C PHE A 137 6.96 -20.37 14.32
N GLY A 138 6.21 -21.46 14.05
CA GLY A 138 6.47 -22.79 14.61
C GLY A 138 7.58 -23.53 13.88
N GLU A 139 7.76 -24.79 14.26
CA GLU A 139 8.58 -25.73 13.49
C GLU A 139 7.84 -26.02 12.18
N ASP A 140 8.40 -25.55 11.07
CA ASP A 140 7.84 -25.70 9.74
C ASP A 140 8.77 -26.55 8.89
N GLU A 141 8.19 -27.50 8.14
CA GLU A 141 8.93 -28.39 7.25
C GLU A 141 8.95 -27.88 5.80
N ASP A 142 8.25 -26.78 5.47
CA ASP A 142 8.05 -26.32 4.10
C ASP A 142 9.30 -25.68 3.47
N TYR A 143 10.26 -25.24 4.30
CA TYR A 143 11.57 -24.80 3.81
C TYR A 143 12.67 -25.13 4.82
N ASN A 144 13.90 -25.30 4.29
CA ASN A 144 15.06 -25.58 5.13
C ASN A 144 15.54 -24.31 5.86
N GLN A 145 15.19 -24.15 7.14
CA GLN A 145 15.60 -23.00 7.97
C GLN A 145 17.13 -22.81 8.06
N ALA A 146 17.92 -23.87 7.84
CA ALA A 146 19.38 -23.76 7.84
C ALA A 146 19.91 -22.88 6.70
N ASP A 147 19.16 -22.71 5.61
CA ASP A 147 19.53 -21.87 4.47
C ASP A 147 19.56 -20.37 4.85
N ALA A 148 18.85 -19.97 5.91
CA ALA A 148 18.87 -18.64 6.44
C ALA A 148 20.29 -18.17 6.84
N ALA A 149 21.10 -19.06 7.41
CA ALA A 149 22.47 -18.75 7.80
C ALA A 149 23.35 -18.42 6.57
N GLY A 150 23.21 -19.18 5.49
CA GLY A 150 23.90 -18.94 4.22
C GLY A 150 23.47 -17.61 3.59
N PHE A 151 22.17 -17.36 3.53
CA PHE A 151 21.62 -16.10 3.04
C PHE A 151 22.14 -14.89 3.84
N ILE A 152 22.05 -14.92 5.16
CA ILE A 152 22.49 -13.83 6.04
C ILE A 152 23.99 -13.53 5.84
N ASN A 153 24.81 -14.58 5.70
CA ASN A 153 26.24 -14.43 5.50
C ASN A 153 26.58 -13.72 4.19
N LEU A 154 25.91 -14.09 3.10
CA LEU A 154 26.15 -13.48 1.78
C LEU A 154 25.51 -12.09 1.68
N PHE A 155 24.26 -11.94 2.09
CA PHE A 155 23.55 -10.67 2.07
C PHE A 155 24.21 -9.60 2.93
N GLY A 156 24.73 -10.00 4.11
CA GLY A 156 25.44 -9.11 5.03
C GLY A 156 26.91 -8.85 4.69
N LEU A 157 27.45 -9.46 3.61
CA LEU A 157 28.90 -9.43 3.34
C LEU A 157 29.42 -8.01 3.14
N SER A 158 28.77 -7.20 2.34
CA SER A 158 29.18 -5.81 2.07
C SER A 158 29.19 -4.95 3.34
N ILE A 159 28.20 -5.17 4.23
CA ILE A 159 28.11 -4.45 5.52
C ILE A 159 29.23 -4.88 6.44
N LYS A 160 29.53 -6.18 6.50
CA LYS A 160 30.65 -6.73 7.28
C LYS A 160 32.00 -6.16 6.80
N GLU A 161 32.23 -6.13 5.48
CA GLU A 161 33.47 -5.58 4.92
C GLU A 161 33.57 -4.07 5.16
N ARG A 162 32.48 -3.32 5.01
CA ARG A 162 32.43 -1.89 5.39
C ARG A 162 32.82 -1.68 6.84
N ALA A 163 32.21 -2.42 7.77
CA ALA A 163 32.50 -2.31 9.20
C ALA A 163 33.95 -2.68 9.56
N LYS A 164 34.58 -3.59 8.81
CA LYS A 164 35.97 -3.98 8.96
C LYS A 164 36.91 -2.90 8.44
N LEU A 165 36.67 -2.40 7.22
CA LEU A 165 37.52 -1.43 6.55
C LEU A 165 37.40 -0.02 7.18
N SER A 166 36.20 0.36 7.65
CA SER A 166 35.97 1.68 8.24
C SER A 166 36.81 1.98 9.48
N LYS A 167 37.35 0.96 10.14
CA LYS A 167 38.26 1.13 11.27
C LYS A 167 39.60 1.78 10.87
N SER A 168 39.99 1.65 9.61
CA SER A 168 41.21 2.23 9.03
C SER A 168 40.96 3.48 8.18
N TRP A 169 39.71 3.94 8.06
CA TRP A 169 39.41 5.12 7.28
C TRP A 169 39.89 6.41 7.96
N PRO A 170 40.30 7.41 7.16
CA PRO A 170 40.55 8.74 7.70
C PRO A 170 39.33 9.28 8.45
N LYS A 171 39.55 10.03 9.51
CA LYS A 171 38.47 10.74 10.18
C LYS A 171 37.91 11.77 9.20
N ILE A 172 36.60 11.75 9.00
CA ILE A 172 35.87 12.79 8.28
C ILE A 172 35.63 13.91 9.28
N GLU A 173 36.23 15.07 9.03
CA GLU A 173 35.93 16.28 9.82
C GLU A 173 34.53 16.77 9.40
N ASP A 174 33.66 17.06 10.39
CA ASP A 174 32.31 17.57 10.20
C ASP A 174 32.30 19.04 9.76
#